data_8a54d8f0d8a095a67f7bc2f61c09ae31
#
_entry.id   8a54d8f0d8a095a67f7bc2f61c09ae31
#
_cell.length_a   1.000
_cell.length_b   1.000
_cell.length_c   1.000
_cell.angle_alpha   90.00
_cell.angle_beta   90.00
_cell.angle_gamma   90.00
#
_symmetry.space_group_name_H-M   'P 1'
#
loop_
_entity.id
_entity.type
_entity.pdbx_description
1 polymer ?
#
loop_
_entity_poly.entity_id
_entity_poly.type
_entity_poly.pdbx_seq_one_letter_code
_entity_poly.pdbx_strand_id
1 'polypeptide(L)'
;MPDQLADTIWRWLSEHGWPLIVGVCGAQGAGKSTLCDAVADRLDANAIATKVLSIDDLYLAPEDRPVDVHPLFATRGVPGTHDPALGVQIIERMEGDQPISWPCFDKATDRPYPEDQRQHTEFPFDVLLLEGWCVGAVPQAEADLIAPVNPLERDEDPDGVWRRYVNAQLAGPYAALFAKLDRLILLAAPGFEVVQGWRTQQEHDLRRKLALEGRTGGMSDTEVARFIQHYERLTRYILTEMPTRADLTIRLDAERRVID
;
A
#
# COMPACT_ATOMS: atom_id res chain seq x y z
N MET A 1 -14.82 14.78 -2.73
CA MET A 1 -14.14 13.79 -1.87
C MET A 1 -12.80 14.29 -1.31
N PRO A 2 -11.77 14.73 -2.09
CA PRO A 2 -10.51 15.18 -1.49
C PRO A 2 -10.67 16.31 -0.47
N ASP A 3 -11.54 17.30 -0.72
CA ASP A 3 -11.77 18.42 0.21
C ASP A 3 -12.37 17.92 1.55
N GLN A 4 -13.39 17.08 1.50
CA GLN A 4 -14.03 16.51 2.70
C GLN A 4 -13.05 15.64 3.51
N LEU A 5 -12.15 14.92 2.82
CA LEU A 5 -11.13 14.12 3.48
C LEU A 5 -10.05 15.00 4.11
N ALA A 6 -9.61 16.05 3.42
CA ALA A 6 -8.69 17.03 4.00
C ALA A 6 -9.28 17.70 5.26
N ASP A 7 -10.55 18.10 5.22
CA ASP A 7 -11.27 18.65 6.39
C ASP A 7 -11.33 17.64 7.55
N THR A 8 -11.51 16.36 7.25
CA THR A 8 -11.54 15.30 8.26
C THR A 8 -10.16 15.11 8.89
N ILE A 9 -9.09 15.06 8.06
CA ILE A 9 -7.71 14.92 8.54
C ILE A 9 -7.30 16.15 9.37
N TRP A 10 -7.67 17.36 8.94
CA TRP A 10 -7.43 18.58 9.71
C TRP A 10 -8.09 18.52 11.10
N ARG A 11 -9.31 18.02 11.18
CA ARG A 11 -10.00 17.83 12.47
C ARG A 11 -9.26 16.81 13.33
N TRP A 12 -8.86 15.66 12.79
CA TRP A 12 -8.08 14.66 13.52
C TRP A 12 -6.73 15.21 14.01
N LEU A 13 -6.04 16.00 13.17
CA LEU A 13 -4.81 16.67 13.57
C LEU A 13 -5.05 17.62 14.77
N SER A 14 -6.15 18.40 14.73
CA SER A 14 -6.52 19.32 15.80
C SER A 14 -6.86 18.60 17.13
N GLU A 15 -7.38 17.38 17.05
CA GLU A 15 -7.74 16.56 18.23
C GLU A 15 -6.54 15.76 18.78
N HIS A 16 -5.69 15.23 17.89
CA HIS A 16 -4.57 14.37 18.25
C HIS A 16 -3.32 15.15 18.66
N GLY A 17 -3.03 16.23 17.98
CA GLY A 17 -1.75 16.94 18.03
C GLY A 17 -0.80 16.54 16.92
N TRP A 18 0.46 16.95 17.00
CA TRP A 18 1.45 16.90 15.92
C TRP A 18 2.58 15.93 16.24
N PRO A 19 3.12 15.16 15.30
CA PRO A 19 2.57 14.91 13.96
C PRO A 19 1.40 13.93 13.98
N LEU A 20 0.59 13.88 12.91
CA LEU A 20 -0.48 12.90 12.70
C LEU A 20 -0.11 11.92 11.60
N ILE A 21 -0.17 10.64 11.90
CA ILE A 21 0.14 9.55 10.96
C ILE A 21 -1.16 8.87 10.52
N VAL A 22 -1.52 9.02 9.25
CA VAL A 22 -2.76 8.47 8.69
C VAL A 22 -2.46 7.35 7.71
N GLY A 23 -2.92 6.15 8.01
CA GLY A 23 -2.89 5.02 7.06
C GLY A 23 -4.03 5.12 6.04
N VAL A 24 -3.71 4.91 4.76
CA VAL A 24 -4.71 4.85 3.68
C VAL A 24 -4.60 3.52 2.96
N CYS A 25 -5.53 2.63 3.25
CA CYS A 25 -5.63 1.29 2.66
C CYS A 25 -6.61 1.25 1.50
N GLY A 26 -6.36 0.39 0.53
CA GLY A 26 -7.30 0.11 -0.55
C GLY A 26 -6.66 -0.75 -1.65
N ALA A 27 -7.44 -1.54 -2.34
CA ALA A 27 -6.97 -2.47 -3.36
C ALA A 27 -6.21 -1.79 -4.51
N GLN A 28 -5.48 -2.59 -5.29
CA GLN A 28 -4.81 -2.12 -6.51
C GLN A 28 -5.84 -1.50 -7.47
N GLY A 29 -5.50 -0.32 -7.99
CA GLY A 29 -6.39 0.41 -8.89
C GLY A 29 -7.53 1.16 -8.23
N ALA A 30 -7.66 1.17 -6.90
CA ALA A 30 -8.69 1.94 -6.19
C ALA A 30 -8.50 3.47 -6.22
N GLY A 31 -7.34 3.97 -6.69
CA GLY A 31 -7.08 5.41 -6.78
C GLY A 31 -6.47 6.04 -5.53
N LYS A 32 -5.90 5.23 -4.61
CA LYS A 32 -5.28 5.71 -3.35
C LYS A 32 -4.28 6.84 -3.53
N SER A 33 -3.24 6.60 -4.34
CA SER A 33 -2.14 7.57 -4.54
C SER A 33 -2.69 8.90 -5.08
N THR A 34 -3.54 8.85 -6.11
CA THR A 34 -4.21 10.06 -6.65
C THR A 34 -5.03 10.80 -5.59
N LEU A 35 -5.71 10.05 -4.71
CA LEU A 35 -6.46 10.65 -3.60
C LEU A 35 -5.53 11.27 -2.56
N CYS A 36 -4.47 10.55 -2.16
CA CYS A 36 -3.50 11.04 -1.18
C CYS A 36 -2.78 12.29 -1.68
N ASP A 37 -2.34 12.31 -2.94
CA ASP A 37 -1.72 13.49 -3.55
C ASP A 37 -2.69 14.69 -3.54
N ALA A 38 -3.93 14.48 -3.98
CA ALA A 38 -4.93 15.55 -3.99
C ALA A 38 -5.31 16.03 -2.56
N VAL A 39 -5.25 15.18 -1.55
CA VAL A 39 -5.47 15.57 -0.14
C VAL A 39 -4.28 16.32 0.40
N ALA A 40 -3.05 15.87 0.12
CA ALA A 40 -1.83 16.55 0.51
C ALA A 40 -1.77 17.98 -0.06
N ASP A 41 -2.05 18.15 -1.36
CA ASP A 41 -2.12 19.48 -2.00
C ASP A 41 -3.08 20.42 -1.28
N ARG A 42 -4.21 19.92 -0.80
CA ARG A 42 -5.22 20.72 -0.07
C ARG A 42 -4.79 21.09 1.34
N LEU A 43 -4.15 20.17 2.03
CA LEU A 43 -3.60 20.41 3.38
C LEU A 43 -2.45 21.42 3.29
N ASP A 44 -1.54 21.26 2.33
CA ASP A 44 -0.43 22.18 2.09
C ASP A 44 -0.92 23.59 1.73
N ALA A 45 -1.98 23.72 0.92
CA ALA A 45 -2.62 25.00 0.60
C ALA A 45 -3.21 25.70 1.84
N ASN A 46 -3.46 24.98 2.92
CA ASN A 46 -3.89 25.49 4.21
C ASN A 46 -2.74 25.57 5.24
N ALA A 47 -1.49 25.55 4.78
CA ALA A 47 -0.28 25.61 5.59
C ALA A 47 -0.12 24.43 6.57
N ILE A 48 -0.64 23.25 6.21
CA ILE A 48 -0.45 21.99 6.93
C ILE A 48 0.54 21.16 6.13
N ALA A 49 1.80 21.13 6.54
CA ALA A 49 2.87 20.44 5.82
C ALA A 49 2.59 18.93 5.77
N THR A 50 2.30 18.42 4.59
CA THR A 50 1.85 17.04 4.40
C THR A 50 2.81 16.26 3.52
N LYS A 51 3.12 15.02 3.89
CA LYS A 51 3.90 14.11 3.06
C LYS A 51 3.13 12.83 2.80
N VAL A 52 3.21 12.33 1.56
CA VAL A 52 2.71 11.01 1.18
C VAL A 52 3.90 10.06 1.14
N LEU A 53 3.79 8.91 1.80
CA LEU A 53 4.70 7.78 1.73
C LEU A 53 3.92 6.57 1.22
N SER A 54 4.31 6.05 0.07
CA SER A 54 3.76 4.79 -0.42
C SER A 54 4.49 3.61 0.21
N ILE A 55 3.77 2.57 0.63
CA ILE A 55 4.41 1.31 1.04
C ILE A 55 5.25 0.71 -0.10
N ASP A 56 4.90 1.00 -1.36
CA ASP A 56 5.65 0.58 -2.54
C ASP A 56 7.06 1.22 -2.60
N ASP A 57 7.29 2.36 -1.96
CA ASP A 57 8.61 2.98 -1.86
C ASP A 57 9.54 2.26 -0.85
N LEU A 58 8.98 1.34 -0.06
CA LEU A 58 9.71 0.53 0.90
C LEU A 58 10.07 -0.87 0.33
N TYR A 59 9.89 -1.15 -0.95
CA TYR A 59 10.23 -2.46 -1.52
C TYR A 59 11.71 -2.80 -1.33
N LEU A 60 11.94 -4.07 -1.00
CA LEU A 60 13.26 -4.68 -0.99
C LEU A 60 13.78 -4.86 -2.42
N ALA A 61 15.10 -4.77 -2.59
CA ALA A 61 15.75 -5.19 -3.84
C ALA A 61 15.50 -6.69 -4.11
N PRO A 62 15.53 -7.15 -5.37
CA PRO A 62 15.24 -8.55 -5.70
C PRO A 62 16.06 -9.58 -4.92
N GLU A 63 17.34 -9.27 -4.63
CA GLU A 63 18.26 -10.11 -3.88
C GLU A 63 17.96 -10.20 -2.38
N ASP A 64 17.22 -9.23 -1.83
CA ASP A 64 16.87 -9.15 -0.41
C ASP A 64 15.47 -9.75 -0.12
N ARG A 65 14.73 -10.11 -1.16
CA ARG A 65 13.42 -10.76 -1.00
C ARG A 65 13.59 -12.22 -0.56
N PRO A 66 12.69 -12.76 0.27
CA PRO A 66 12.82 -14.10 0.86
C PRO A 66 12.49 -15.23 -0.15
N VAL A 67 13.17 -15.22 -1.31
CA VAL A 67 12.99 -16.24 -2.37
C VAL A 67 13.48 -17.62 -1.96
N ASP A 68 14.37 -17.70 -0.99
CA ASP A 68 14.83 -18.93 -0.33
C ASP A 68 13.73 -19.57 0.53
N VAL A 69 12.80 -18.79 1.07
CA VAL A 69 11.61 -19.29 1.76
C VAL A 69 10.60 -19.81 0.74
N HIS A 70 10.31 -19.03 -0.30
CA HIS A 70 9.38 -19.46 -1.33
C HIS A 70 9.57 -18.67 -2.65
N PRO A 71 9.57 -19.34 -3.83
CA PRO A 71 9.78 -18.68 -5.13
C PRO A 71 8.77 -17.57 -5.47
N LEU A 72 7.57 -17.60 -4.94
CA LEU A 72 6.55 -16.55 -5.16
C LEU A 72 6.99 -15.18 -4.65
N PHE A 73 7.99 -15.10 -3.75
CA PHE A 73 8.58 -13.82 -3.32
C PHE A 73 9.47 -13.15 -4.35
N ALA A 74 9.76 -13.80 -5.47
CA ALA A 74 10.35 -13.12 -6.64
C ALA A 74 9.43 -11.99 -7.15
N THR A 75 8.11 -12.14 -6.99
CA THR A 75 7.13 -11.09 -7.26
C THR A 75 7.02 -10.17 -6.04
N ARG A 76 7.33 -8.87 -6.22
CA ARG A 76 7.13 -7.86 -5.18
C ARG A 76 5.65 -7.56 -4.96
N GLY A 77 5.30 -7.07 -3.77
CA GLY A 77 3.97 -6.52 -3.47
C GLY A 77 3.33 -7.03 -2.20
N VAL A 78 3.56 -8.29 -1.85
CA VAL A 78 2.97 -8.88 -0.64
C VAL A 78 3.82 -8.59 0.60
N PRO A 79 3.23 -8.64 1.83
CA PRO A 79 4.00 -8.58 3.06
C PRO A 79 5.17 -9.58 3.07
N GLY A 80 6.36 -9.07 3.43
CA GLY A 80 7.64 -9.78 3.32
C GLY A 80 8.51 -9.31 2.14
N THR A 81 7.99 -8.45 1.25
CA THR A 81 8.76 -7.87 0.12
C THR A 81 9.04 -6.38 0.28
N HIS A 82 8.70 -5.80 1.44
CA HIS A 82 9.02 -4.42 1.81
C HIS A 82 9.92 -4.41 3.05
N ASP A 83 10.50 -3.27 3.37
CA ASP A 83 11.22 -2.97 4.61
C ASP A 83 10.34 -2.15 5.57
N PRO A 84 9.52 -2.78 6.43
CA PRO A 84 8.70 -2.06 7.41
C PRO A 84 9.55 -1.32 8.46
N ALA A 85 10.78 -1.78 8.74
CA ALA A 85 11.66 -1.13 9.71
C ALA A 85 12.10 0.24 9.21
N LEU A 86 12.35 0.40 7.91
CA LEU A 86 12.60 1.71 7.30
C LEU A 86 11.39 2.63 7.46
N GLY A 87 10.16 2.12 7.28
CA GLY A 87 8.94 2.88 7.51
C GLY A 87 8.81 3.38 8.96
N VAL A 88 9.11 2.51 9.93
CA VAL A 88 9.15 2.89 11.36
C VAL A 88 10.19 3.99 11.61
N GLN A 89 11.42 3.84 11.07
CA GLN A 89 12.47 4.85 11.24
C GLN A 89 12.09 6.22 10.68
N ILE A 90 11.37 6.25 9.54
CA ILE A 90 10.88 7.50 8.94
C ILE A 90 9.91 8.20 9.90
N ILE A 91 8.95 7.45 10.44
CA ILE A 91 7.96 7.99 11.38
C ILE A 91 8.66 8.49 12.66
N GLU A 92 9.59 7.73 13.22
CA GLU A 92 10.35 8.13 14.43
C GLU A 92 11.20 9.38 14.19
N ARG A 93 11.77 9.54 13.00
CA ARG A 93 12.48 10.77 12.63
C ARG A 93 11.53 11.96 12.51
N MET A 94 10.33 11.74 11.97
CA MET A 94 9.30 12.77 11.90
C MET A 94 8.82 13.19 13.31
N GLU A 95 8.55 12.22 14.19
CA GLU A 95 8.18 12.45 15.59
C GLU A 95 9.29 13.20 16.37
N GLY A 96 10.56 13.03 15.98
CA GLY A 96 11.73 13.64 16.60
C GLY A 96 12.25 14.89 15.91
N ASP A 97 11.53 15.48 14.95
CA ASP A 97 11.95 16.64 14.14
C ASP A 97 13.35 16.47 13.52
N GLN A 98 13.66 15.25 13.03
CA GLN A 98 14.96 14.94 12.45
C GLN A 98 14.91 14.93 10.91
N PRO A 99 16.04 15.24 10.23
CA PRO A 99 16.10 15.15 8.79
C PRO A 99 15.70 13.77 8.28
N ILE A 100 14.89 13.73 7.22
CA ILE A 100 14.38 12.50 6.62
C ILE A 100 14.94 12.35 5.21
N SER A 101 15.50 11.16 4.93
CA SER A 101 15.82 10.69 3.58
C SER A 101 14.65 9.85 3.09
N TRP A 102 13.85 10.39 2.16
CA TRP A 102 12.64 9.73 1.68
C TRP A 102 12.98 8.58 0.74
N PRO A 103 12.56 7.36 1.05
CA PRO A 103 12.74 6.23 0.14
C PRO A 103 11.97 6.48 -1.15
N CYS A 104 12.48 5.92 -2.21
CA CYS A 104 11.82 5.87 -3.51
C CYS A 104 12.20 4.57 -4.20
N PHE A 105 11.28 3.96 -4.91
CA PHE A 105 11.51 2.71 -5.61
C PHE A 105 11.33 2.86 -7.12
N ASP A 106 12.37 2.50 -7.87
CA ASP A 106 12.28 2.46 -9.33
C ASP A 106 11.64 1.14 -9.79
N LYS A 107 10.38 1.24 -10.18
CA LYS A 107 9.60 0.10 -10.67
C LYS A 107 10.12 -0.44 -12.02
N ALA A 108 10.89 0.36 -12.76
CA ALA A 108 11.42 -0.05 -14.08
C ALA A 108 12.67 -0.93 -13.93
N THR A 109 13.54 -0.61 -12.98
CA THR A 109 14.75 -1.39 -12.66
C THR A 109 14.52 -2.41 -11.56
N ASP A 110 13.35 -2.39 -10.90
CA ASP A 110 12.96 -3.22 -9.75
C ASP A 110 13.90 -3.04 -8.55
N ARG A 111 14.34 -1.78 -8.28
CA ARG A 111 15.29 -1.47 -7.22
C ARG A 111 14.94 -0.20 -6.45
N PRO A 112 15.27 -0.14 -5.13
CA PRO A 112 15.22 1.12 -4.40
C PRO A 112 16.28 2.09 -4.96
N TYR A 113 15.94 3.39 -4.98
CA TYR A 113 16.94 4.42 -5.28
C TYR A 113 18.03 4.44 -4.20
N PRO A 114 19.32 4.59 -4.59
CA PRO A 114 20.41 4.82 -3.66
C PRO A 114 20.15 6.05 -2.77
N GLU A 115 20.67 6.06 -1.56
CA GLU A 115 20.42 7.12 -0.58
C GLU A 115 20.83 8.51 -1.09
N ASP A 116 21.94 8.60 -1.83
CA ASP A 116 22.43 9.85 -2.43
C ASP A 116 21.52 10.42 -3.54
N GLN A 117 20.56 9.64 -4.04
CA GLN A 117 19.56 10.05 -5.03
C GLN A 117 18.17 10.28 -4.42
N ARG A 118 18.02 10.08 -3.11
CA ARG A 118 16.76 10.29 -2.41
C ARG A 118 16.53 11.76 -2.09
N GLN A 119 15.26 12.15 -2.01
CA GLN A 119 14.90 13.48 -1.53
C GLN A 119 15.16 13.58 -0.04
N HIS A 120 15.87 14.61 0.39
CA HIS A 120 16.09 14.93 1.80
C HIS A 120 15.22 16.09 2.22
N THR A 121 14.69 16.06 3.42
CA THR A 121 13.89 17.13 3.99
C THR A 121 14.31 17.37 5.44
N GLU A 122 14.52 18.63 5.78
CA GLU A 122 14.94 19.10 7.12
C GLU A 122 13.77 19.72 7.92
N PHE A 123 12.60 19.86 7.29
CA PHE A 123 11.46 20.52 7.91
C PHE A 123 10.50 19.49 8.52
N PRO A 124 9.88 19.81 9.67
CA PRO A 124 8.84 18.98 10.24
C PRO A 124 7.63 18.91 9.29
N PHE A 125 7.00 17.75 9.25
CA PHE A 125 5.68 17.59 8.63
C PHE A 125 4.62 17.46 9.71
N ASP A 126 3.45 17.99 9.40
CA ASP A 126 2.30 17.95 10.29
C ASP A 126 1.51 16.67 10.13
N VAL A 127 1.47 16.17 8.87
CA VAL A 127 0.73 14.97 8.50
C VAL A 127 1.59 14.07 7.63
N LEU A 128 1.60 12.78 7.94
CA LEU A 128 2.08 11.72 7.06
C LEU A 128 0.89 10.87 6.58
N LEU A 129 0.70 10.79 5.27
CA LEU A 129 -0.21 9.84 4.66
C LEU A 129 0.59 8.60 4.23
N LEU A 130 0.53 7.51 5.02
CA LEU A 130 1.10 6.22 4.63
C LEU A 130 0.07 5.46 3.81
N GLU A 131 0.27 5.37 2.49
CA GLU A 131 -0.68 4.72 1.60
C GLU A 131 -0.18 3.36 1.12
N GLY A 132 -1.11 2.44 0.91
CA GLY A 132 -0.80 1.16 0.29
C GLY A 132 -1.95 0.16 0.32
N TRP A 133 -1.80 -0.90 -0.46
CA TRP A 133 -2.88 -1.87 -0.62
C TRP A 133 -3.14 -2.73 0.64
N CYS A 134 -2.14 -2.88 1.50
CA CYS A 134 -2.21 -3.66 2.75
C CYS A 134 -1.89 -2.82 4.00
N VAL A 135 -1.84 -1.49 3.89
CA VAL A 135 -1.58 -0.61 5.04
C VAL A 135 -2.64 -0.83 6.11
N GLY A 136 -2.20 -1.06 7.35
CA GLY A 136 -3.07 -1.37 8.47
C GLY A 136 -3.70 -2.77 8.46
N ALA A 137 -3.31 -3.67 7.55
CA ALA A 137 -3.78 -5.05 7.57
C ALA A 137 -3.30 -5.81 8.81
N VAL A 138 -4.11 -6.75 9.27
CA VAL A 138 -3.79 -7.64 10.41
C VAL A 138 -3.69 -9.09 9.94
N PRO A 139 -3.00 -9.97 10.69
CA PRO A 139 -2.89 -11.37 10.33
C PRO A 139 -4.25 -12.10 10.44
N GLN A 140 -4.45 -13.09 9.57
CA GLN A 140 -5.56 -14.03 9.63
C GLN A 140 -5.32 -15.10 10.69
N ALA A 141 -6.39 -15.77 11.12
CA ALA A 141 -6.27 -16.97 11.95
C ALA A 141 -5.65 -18.13 11.15
N GLU A 142 -4.87 -18.99 11.81
CA GLU A 142 -4.20 -20.13 11.14
C GLU A 142 -5.19 -21.04 10.40
N ALA A 143 -6.40 -21.20 10.93
CA ALA A 143 -7.45 -22.00 10.30
C ALA A 143 -7.86 -21.47 8.92
N ASP A 144 -7.80 -20.15 8.72
CA ASP A 144 -8.16 -19.50 7.45
C ASP A 144 -7.06 -19.67 6.37
N LEU A 145 -5.84 -20.05 6.80
CA LEU A 145 -4.70 -20.29 5.92
C LEU A 145 -4.63 -21.73 5.38
N ILE A 146 -5.49 -22.64 5.84
CA ILE A 146 -5.44 -24.06 5.46
C ILE A 146 -5.82 -24.22 3.98
N ALA A 147 -6.97 -23.69 3.57
CA ALA A 147 -7.46 -23.83 2.21
C ALA A 147 -6.88 -22.75 1.27
N PRO A 148 -6.43 -23.12 0.06
CA PRO A 148 -6.05 -22.15 -0.97
C PRO A 148 -7.29 -21.37 -1.45
N VAL A 149 -7.13 -20.06 -1.74
CA VAL A 149 -8.23 -19.20 -2.22
C VAL A 149 -8.29 -19.10 -3.74
N ASN A 150 -7.22 -19.46 -4.43
CA ASN A 150 -7.11 -19.35 -5.89
C ASN A 150 -6.15 -20.39 -6.48
N PRO A 151 -6.05 -20.49 -7.83
CA PRO A 151 -5.13 -21.39 -8.50
C PRO A 151 -3.66 -21.19 -8.12
N LEU A 152 -3.19 -19.95 -7.95
CA LEU A 152 -1.79 -19.67 -7.59
C LEU A 152 -1.44 -20.36 -6.25
N GLU A 153 -2.26 -20.18 -5.21
CA GLU A 153 -2.03 -20.85 -3.91
C GLU A 153 -2.17 -22.36 -3.99
N ARG A 154 -3.13 -22.85 -4.79
CA ARG A 154 -3.37 -24.28 -4.92
C ARG A 154 -2.20 -25.00 -5.61
N ASP A 155 -1.68 -24.41 -6.68
CA ASP A 155 -0.75 -25.06 -7.60
C ASP A 155 0.71 -24.74 -7.27
N GLU A 156 0.98 -23.54 -6.72
CA GLU A 156 2.34 -23.05 -6.46
C GLU A 156 2.67 -22.92 -4.96
N ASP A 157 1.67 -22.94 -4.05
CA ASP A 157 1.84 -22.94 -2.59
C ASP A 157 0.95 -24.02 -1.91
N PRO A 158 0.97 -25.29 -2.38
CA PRO A 158 0.06 -26.33 -1.86
C PRO A 158 0.22 -26.55 -0.35
N ASP A 159 1.43 -26.45 0.16
CA ASP A 159 1.74 -26.65 1.58
C ASP A 159 1.51 -25.38 2.43
N GLY A 160 1.19 -24.25 1.80
CA GLY A 160 0.88 -22.99 2.47
C GLY A 160 2.08 -22.29 3.11
N VAL A 161 3.30 -22.56 2.65
CA VAL A 161 4.53 -21.94 3.17
C VAL A 161 4.52 -20.44 2.89
N TRP A 162 4.21 -20.06 1.65
CA TRP A 162 4.18 -18.65 1.22
C TRP A 162 3.12 -17.86 1.98
N ARG A 163 1.86 -18.31 1.99
CA ARG A 163 0.77 -17.55 2.62
C ARG A 163 0.92 -17.46 4.15
N ARG A 164 1.51 -18.49 4.81
CA ARG A 164 1.83 -18.42 6.24
C ARG A 164 2.97 -17.46 6.53
N TYR A 165 3.98 -17.39 5.66
CA TYR A 165 5.05 -16.41 5.82
C TYR A 165 4.51 -14.98 5.66
N VAL A 166 3.69 -14.71 4.63
CA VAL A 166 3.00 -13.42 4.46
C VAL A 166 2.22 -13.04 5.72
N ASN A 167 1.49 -14.00 6.28
CA ASN A 167 0.71 -13.80 7.51
C ASN A 167 1.59 -13.53 8.74
N ALA A 168 2.72 -14.22 8.85
CA ALA A 168 3.68 -14.01 9.93
C ALA A 168 4.35 -12.61 9.83
N GLN A 169 4.61 -12.12 8.62
CA GLN A 169 5.10 -10.76 8.43
C GLN A 169 4.09 -9.71 8.93
N LEU A 170 2.80 -9.92 8.68
CA LEU A 170 1.74 -9.06 9.23
C LEU A 170 1.67 -9.10 10.76
N ALA A 171 1.92 -10.26 11.37
CA ALA A 171 1.94 -10.41 12.82
C ALA A 171 3.21 -9.82 13.50
N GLY A 172 4.27 -9.62 12.74
CA GLY A 172 5.57 -9.16 13.24
C GLY A 172 5.94 -7.77 12.70
N PRO A 173 6.87 -7.67 11.70
CA PRO A 173 7.42 -6.39 11.27
C PRO A 173 6.37 -5.37 10.82
N TYR A 174 5.33 -5.83 10.10
CA TYR A 174 4.27 -4.93 9.65
C TYR A 174 3.36 -4.46 10.79
N ALA A 175 3.14 -5.30 11.81
CA ALA A 175 2.41 -4.88 13.00
C ALA A 175 3.11 -3.70 13.70
N ALA A 176 4.46 -3.71 13.77
CA ALA A 176 5.23 -2.63 14.36
C ALA A 176 5.07 -1.31 13.56
N LEU A 177 5.09 -1.38 12.23
CA LEU A 177 4.84 -0.21 11.38
C LEU A 177 3.40 0.30 11.53
N PHE A 178 2.42 -0.60 11.48
CA PHE A 178 1.01 -0.21 11.51
C PHE A 178 0.53 0.22 12.91
N ALA A 179 1.26 -0.15 13.96
CA ALA A 179 1.03 0.38 15.31
C ALA A 179 1.38 1.88 15.45
N LYS A 180 2.12 2.44 14.48
CA LYS A 180 2.42 3.88 14.41
C LYS A 180 1.30 4.71 13.79
N LEU A 181 0.25 4.08 13.26
CA LEU A 181 -0.88 4.79 12.65
C LEU A 181 -1.81 5.33 13.73
N ASP A 182 -2.07 6.63 13.71
CA ASP A 182 -3.04 7.29 14.59
C ASP A 182 -4.46 7.16 14.07
N ARG A 183 -4.63 7.10 12.73
CA ARG A 183 -5.91 6.94 12.04
C ARG A 183 -5.75 6.02 10.84
N LEU A 184 -6.83 5.31 10.52
CA LEU A 184 -6.88 4.40 9.39
C LEU A 184 -8.08 4.69 8.50
N ILE A 185 -7.81 4.90 7.21
CA ILE A 185 -8.80 5.09 6.16
C ILE A 185 -8.79 3.86 5.26
N LEU A 186 -9.98 3.33 4.97
CA LEU A 186 -10.15 2.26 4.00
C LEU A 186 -10.92 2.76 2.77
N LEU A 187 -10.31 2.65 1.58
CA LEU A 187 -11.04 2.72 0.31
C LEU A 187 -11.53 1.31 -0.02
N ALA A 188 -12.78 1.03 0.32
CA ALA A 188 -13.38 -0.28 0.20
C ALA A 188 -13.90 -0.52 -1.22
N ALA A 189 -13.25 -1.41 -1.97
CA ALA A 189 -13.79 -1.94 -3.22
C ALA A 189 -15.05 -2.77 -2.93
N PRO A 190 -16.00 -2.90 -3.89
CA PRO A 190 -17.19 -3.70 -3.70
C PRO A 190 -16.91 -5.20 -3.56
N GLY A 191 -15.76 -5.65 -4.02
CA GLY A 191 -15.27 -7.02 -3.91
C GLY A 191 -13.94 -7.18 -4.65
N PHE A 192 -13.28 -8.33 -4.52
CA PHE A 192 -12.02 -8.58 -5.21
C PHE A 192 -12.20 -8.69 -6.74
N GLU A 193 -13.39 -9.06 -7.19
CA GLU A 193 -13.71 -9.29 -8.60
C GLU A 193 -13.48 -8.05 -9.47
N VAL A 194 -13.69 -6.85 -8.93
CA VAL A 194 -13.44 -5.59 -9.66
C VAL A 194 -11.97 -5.23 -9.70
N VAL A 195 -11.16 -5.72 -8.75
CA VAL A 195 -9.74 -5.36 -8.63
C VAL A 195 -8.94 -5.85 -9.84
N GLN A 196 -9.25 -7.04 -10.36
CA GLN A 196 -8.63 -7.55 -11.58
C GLN A 196 -8.93 -6.60 -12.76
N GLY A 197 -10.17 -6.17 -12.93
CA GLY A 197 -10.54 -5.22 -13.98
C GLY A 197 -9.83 -3.87 -13.82
N TRP A 198 -9.77 -3.35 -12.61
CA TRP A 198 -9.07 -2.11 -12.31
C TRP A 198 -7.56 -2.21 -12.60
N ARG A 199 -6.94 -3.34 -12.22
CA ARG A 199 -5.50 -3.55 -12.49
C ARG A 199 -5.23 -3.72 -13.99
N THR A 200 -6.08 -4.46 -14.69
CA THR A 200 -5.99 -4.62 -16.16
C THR A 200 -6.10 -3.26 -16.85
N GLN A 201 -7.03 -2.39 -16.44
CA GLN A 201 -7.16 -1.04 -16.99
C GLN A 201 -5.88 -0.22 -16.76
N GLN A 202 -5.32 -0.23 -15.54
CA GLN A 202 -4.05 0.47 -15.27
C GLN A 202 -2.92 -0.01 -16.19
N GLU A 203 -2.87 -1.31 -16.45
CA GLU A 203 -1.84 -1.90 -17.34
C GLU A 203 -2.05 -1.49 -18.80
N HIS A 204 -3.31 -1.43 -19.26
CA HIS A 204 -3.64 -0.92 -20.58
C HIS A 204 -3.23 0.54 -20.73
N ASP A 205 -3.49 1.38 -19.72
CA ASP A 205 -3.11 2.80 -19.75
C ASP A 205 -1.59 2.96 -19.74
N LEU A 206 -0.86 2.16 -18.96
CA LEU A 206 0.60 2.13 -18.96
C LEU A 206 1.15 1.73 -20.35
N ARG A 207 0.66 0.63 -20.94
CA ARG A 207 1.08 0.18 -22.28
C ARG A 207 0.81 1.24 -23.34
N ARG A 208 -0.34 1.93 -23.26
CA ARG A 208 -0.67 3.04 -24.16
C ARG A 208 0.29 4.21 -24.02
N LYS A 209 0.61 4.60 -22.78
CA LYS A 209 1.59 5.66 -22.51
C LYS A 209 2.97 5.30 -23.05
N LEU A 210 3.47 4.10 -22.76
CA LEU A 210 4.76 3.62 -23.28
C LEU A 210 4.81 3.60 -24.82
N ALA A 211 3.73 3.16 -25.47
CA ALA A 211 3.64 3.15 -26.93
C ALA A 211 3.73 4.57 -27.52
N LEU A 212 3.13 5.57 -26.88
CA LEU A 212 3.26 6.99 -27.30
C LEU A 212 4.70 7.52 -27.16
N GLU A 213 5.47 6.97 -26.21
CA GLU A 213 6.89 7.26 -26.02
C GLU A 213 7.82 6.40 -26.91
N GLY A 214 7.28 5.58 -27.80
CA GLY A 214 8.05 4.62 -28.62
C GLY A 214 8.69 3.48 -27.84
N ARG A 215 8.19 3.20 -26.64
CA ARG A 215 8.67 2.16 -25.73
C ARG A 215 7.67 1.00 -25.68
N THR A 216 8.19 -0.20 -25.37
CA THR A 216 7.39 -1.39 -25.10
C THR A 216 7.55 -1.80 -23.65
N GLY A 217 6.52 -2.36 -23.03
CA GLY A 217 6.55 -2.81 -21.63
C GLY A 217 5.14 -3.04 -21.10
N GLY A 218 5.10 -3.44 -19.84
CA GLY A 218 3.85 -3.77 -19.16
C GLY A 218 3.45 -5.24 -19.32
N MET A 219 2.56 -5.70 -18.45
CA MET A 219 2.05 -7.08 -18.43
C MET A 219 0.94 -7.27 -19.47
N SER A 220 0.88 -8.46 -20.06
CA SER A 220 -0.30 -8.92 -20.80
C SER A 220 -1.48 -9.16 -19.84
N ASP A 221 -2.68 -9.28 -20.36
CA ASP A 221 -3.87 -9.51 -19.55
C ASP A 221 -3.81 -10.85 -18.78
N THR A 222 -3.17 -11.88 -19.39
CA THR A 222 -2.92 -13.17 -18.71
C THR A 222 -1.92 -13.02 -17.55
N GLU A 223 -0.85 -12.26 -17.75
CA GLU A 223 0.11 -11.97 -16.67
C GLU A 223 -0.53 -11.14 -15.55
N VAL A 224 -1.39 -10.17 -15.89
CA VAL A 224 -2.17 -9.42 -14.88
C VAL A 224 -3.07 -10.37 -14.08
N ALA A 225 -3.78 -11.27 -14.76
CA ALA A 225 -4.68 -12.22 -14.11
C ALA A 225 -3.94 -13.16 -13.14
N ARG A 226 -2.69 -13.57 -13.48
CA ARG A 226 -1.84 -14.32 -12.56
C ARG A 226 -1.30 -13.43 -11.44
N PHE A 227 -0.80 -12.25 -11.77
CA PHE A 227 -0.21 -11.31 -10.83
C PHE A 227 -1.17 -10.95 -9.70
N ILE A 228 -2.44 -10.67 -10.03
CA ILE A 228 -3.42 -10.21 -9.03
C ILE A 228 -3.78 -11.30 -8.00
N GLN A 229 -3.57 -12.58 -8.32
CA GLN A 229 -3.82 -13.68 -7.39
C GLN A 229 -2.92 -13.64 -6.15
N HIS A 230 -1.72 -13.04 -6.22
CA HIS A 230 -0.86 -12.83 -5.05
C HIS A 230 -1.53 -11.97 -3.97
N TYR A 231 -2.49 -11.14 -4.36
CA TYR A 231 -3.14 -10.15 -3.49
C TYR A 231 -4.52 -10.59 -3.02
N GLU A 232 -5.12 -11.59 -3.66
CA GLU A 232 -6.53 -11.94 -3.50
C GLU A 232 -6.89 -12.27 -2.05
N ARG A 233 -6.15 -13.19 -1.41
CA ARG A 233 -6.42 -13.63 -0.04
C ARG A 233 -6.50 -12.45 0.90
N LEU A 234 -5.46 -11.64 0.96
CA LEU A 234 -5.37 -10.55 1.90
C LEU A 234 -6.34 -9.41 1.53
N THR A 235 -6.58 -9.14 0.25
CA THR A 235 -7.58 -8.15 -0.16
C THR A 235 -8.99 -8.55 0.28
N ARG A 236 -9.39 -9.81 0.08
CA ARG A 236 -10.70 -10.31 0.55
C ARG A 236 -10.82 -10.20 2.07
N TYR A 237 -9.76 -10.52 2.79
CA TYR A 237 -9.73 -10.40 4.25
C TYR A 237 -9.84 -8.95 4.71
N ILE A 238 -9.05 -8.03 4.13
CA ILE A 238 -9.11 -6.59 4.40
C ILE A 238 -10.53 -6.04 4.19
N LEU A 239 -11.18 -6.39 3.08
CA LEU A 239 -12.53 -5.91 2.78
C LEU A 239 -13.59 -6.39 3.77
N THR A 240 -13.34 -7.49 4.46
CA THR A 240 -14.25 -8.07 5.46
C THR A 240 -13.94 -7.57 6.88
N GLU A 241 -12.66 -7.51 7.24
CA GLU A 241 -12.22 -7.25 8.63
C GLU A 241 -12.04 -5.75 8.89
N MET A 242 -11.33 -5.04 8.01
CA MET A 242 -10.90 -3.67 8.25
C MET A 242 -12.04 -2.65 8.41
N PRO A 243 -13.22 -2.77 7.75
CA PRO A 243 -14.33 -1.84 7.96
C PRO A 243 -14.80 -1.73 9.41
N THR A 244 -14.51 -2.73 10.26
CA THR A 244 -14.93 -2.73 11.67
C THR A 244 -14.00 -1.95 12.59
N ARG A 245 -12.79 -1.58 12.13
CA ARG A 245 -11.78 -0.88 12.92
C ARG A 245 -11.16 0.34 12.23
N ALA A 246 -11.45 0.56 10.94
CA ALA A 246 -11.03 1.77 10.26
C ALA A 246 -11.80 2.98 10.81
N ASP A 247 -11.09 4.11 11.05
CA ASP A 247 -11.70 5.37 11.50
C ASP A 247 -12.62 5.96 10.42
N LEU A 248 -12.31 5.67 9.15
CA LEU A 248 -13.15 6.06 8.01
C LEU A 248 -13.13 4.98 6.93
N THR A 249 -14.30 4.53 6.52
CA THR A 249 -14.47 3.65 5.35
C THR A 249 -15.17 4.38 4.22
N ILE A 250 -14.49 4.55 3.10
CA ILE A 250 -15.01 5.14 1.86
C ILE A 250 -15.35 4.00 0.93
N ARG A 251 -16.63 3.75 0.69
CA ARG A 251 -17.10 2.69 -0.21
C ARG A 251 -17.05 3.15 -1.65
N LEU A 252 -16.55 2.29 -2.52
CA LEU A 252 -16.45 2.53 -3.95
C LEU A 252 -17.38 1.58 -4.71
N ASP A 253 -17.94 2.05 -5.83
CA ASP A 253 -18.56 1.16 -6.81
C ASP A 253 -17.53 0.58 -7.81
N ALA A 254 -18.00 -0.22 -8.77
CA ALA A 254 -17.13 -0.84 -9.78
C ALA A 254 -16.42 0.20 -10.68
N GLU A 255 -16.97 1.39 -10.83
CA GLU A 255 -16.40 2.53 -11.56
C GLU A 255 -15.55 3.45 -10.69
N ARG A 256 -15.22 3.06 -9.45
CA ARG A 256 -14.47 3.82 -8.42
C ARG A 256 -15.16 5.11 -7.96
N ARG A 257 -16.47 5.23 -8.14
CA ARG A 257 -17.23 6.35 -7.58
C ARG A 257 -17.55 6.05 -6.13
N VAL A 258 -17.49 7.09 -5.29
CA VAL A 258 -17.89 6.96 -3.88
C VAL A 258 -19.38 6.70 -3.80
N ILE A 259 -19.72 5.70 -3.01
CA ILE A 259 -21.11 5.37 -2.64
C ILE A 259 -21.23 5.50 -1.13
N ASP A 260 -22.33 6.05 -0.66
CA ASP A 260 -22.63 6.25 0.76
C ASP A 260 -22.80 4.92 1.52
#